data_9dda32f04c5192d1576365ef0c580629
#
_entry.id   9dda32f04c5192d1576365ef0c580629
#
_cell.length_a   1.000
_cell.length_b   1.000
_cell.length_c   1.000
_cell.angle_alpha   90.00
_cell.angle_beta   90.00
_cell.angle_gamma   90.00
#
_symmetry.space_group_name_H-M   'P 1'
#
loop_
_entity.id
_entity.type
_entity.pdbx_description
1 polymer ?
#
loop_
_entity_poly.entity_id
_entity_poly.type
_entity_poly.pdbx_seq_one_letter_code
_entity_poly.pdbx_strand_id
1 'polypeptide(L)'
;MNLSRRTVVVGVAMLVAAIAAAACSPSPGTPTTTLTTTPTAPVVNSFQMLAPRRVAPVTATFQWRISDANGDSMTCRFDFDGDGTVDQTVTHCPTSGDLLRQYTHAGQIAPTLTVTDGTLFSDTATVDPVVVTAGPSEPFNITLLFDPGIDPTYRAAFEAAAHRWEQVIVDGWAPEPLSVPQDFLGWIPAFNGTVDDVLIAARAVPLDGPLGLLGQAGTLASRAGDGTPYFGMMEFDSADLADYAADGRLLDLILHEMGHVLGIGTTWVADGRIDDALTNPTYNGAAGNAAWHELGGAGKVPVEDQGGPGTRLVHWRETTFDTELMTGYSDGGEQLSRVTVGALADRGYGVDLSAADEYHLPGTWPLVALRAEPRGHQHTTLVQPLPESVLATLRP
;
A
#
# COMPACT_ATOMS: atom_id res chain seq x y z
N MET A 1 -35.29 -55.14 -6.37
CA MET A 1 -34.02 -55.90 -6.45
C MET A 1 -33.16 -55.49 -5.28
N ASN A 2 -33.05 -56.38 -4.31
CA ASN A 2 -32.30 -56.25 -3.06
C ASN A 2 -30.80 -56.42 -3.31
N LEU A 3 -29.96 -55.53 -2.77
CA LEU A 3 -28.56 -55.87 -2.56
C LEU A 3 -28.09 -55.32 -1.21
N SER A 4 -27.70 -56.27 -0.42
CA SER A 4 -27.34 -56.32 0.97
C SER A 4 -26.13 -55.49 1.37
N ARG A 5 -26.24 -54.91 2.58
CA ARG A 5 -25.11 -54.36 3.35
C ARG A 5 -24.24 -55.53 3.87
N ARG A 6 -22.94 -55.44 3.68
CA ARG A 6 -21.97 -56.29 4.38
C ARG A 6 -21.27 -55.45 5.45
N THR A 7 -21.51 -55.83 6.68
CA THR A 7 -20.81 -55.35 7.89
C THR A 7 -19.53 -56.16 8.05
N VAL A 8 -18.37 -55.48 8.17
CA VAL A 8 -17.11 -56.12 8.54
C VAL A 8 -16.86 -55.85 10.03
N VAL A 9 -16.85 -56.90 10.79
CA VAL A 9 -16.47 -56.91 12.21
C VAL A 9 -14.98 -57.22 12.26
N VAL A 10 -14.17 -56.28 12.82
CA VAL A 10 -12.77 -56.54 13.13
C VAL A 10 -12.65 -56.86 14.61
N GLY A 11 -12.31 -58.12 14.91
CA GLY A 11 -12.07 -58.59 16.26
C GLY A 11 -10.71 -58.12 16.78
N VAL A 12 -10.72 -57.60 18.00
CA VAL A 12 -9.51 -57.25 18.76
C VAL A 12 -9.09 -58.48 19.56
N ALA A 13 -7.94 -59.08 19.23
CA ALA A 13 -7.30 -60.12 20.04
C ALA A 13 -6.42 -59.48 21.11
N MET A 14 -6.77 -59.61 22.37
CA MET A 14 -5.89 -59.26 23.50
C MET A 14 -4.83 -60.35 23.68
N LEU A 15 -3.57 -59.92 23.50
CA LEU A 15 -2.40 -60.73 23.84
C LEU A 15 -1.88 -60.27 25.21
N VAL A 16 -2.05 -61.09 26.22
CA VAL A 16 -1.50 -60.89 27.57
C VAL A 16 -0.05 -61.40 27.56
N ALA A 17 0.91 -60.49 27.59
CA ALA A 17 2.34 -60.79 27.74
C ALA A 17 2.74 -60.57 29.21
N ALA A 18 3.18 -61.69 29.86
CA ALA A 18 3.75 -61.65 31.19
C ALA A 18 5.12 -60.94 31.18
N ILE A 19 5.27 -59.82 31.92
CA ILE A 19 6.51 -59.11 32.08
C ILE A 19 7.30 -59.74 33.23
N ALA A 20 8.43 -60.36 32.89
CA ALA A 20 9.45 -60.75 33.87
C ALA A 20 10.24 -59.49 34.26
N ALA A 21 10.25 -59.12 35.53
CA ALA A 21 11.04 -58.02 36.04
C ALA A 21 12.54 -58.37 36.04
N ALA A 22 13.27 -57.85 35.06
CA ALA A 22 14.73 -57.80 35.11
C ALA A 22 15.16 -56.52 35.78
N ALA A 23 15.85 -56.57 36.89
CA ALA A 23 16.45 -55.45 37.57
C ALA A 23 17.55 -54.83 36.66
N CYS A 24 17.25 -53.68 36.08
CA CYS A 24 18.24 -52.84 35.36
C CYS A 24 19.02 -52.03 36.39
N SER A 25 20.32 -52.28 36.48
CA SER A 25 21.27 -51.35 37.12
C SER A 25 21.30 -50.03 36.34
N PRO A 26 21.39 -48.86 37.00
CA PRO A 26 21.47 -47.60 36.29
C PRO A 26 22.76 -47.53 35.49
N SER A 27 22.66 -47.41 34.18
CA SER A 27 23.78 -46.99 33.33
C SER A 27 24.27 -45.65 33.77
N PRO A 28 25.61 -45.38 33.76
CA PRO A 28 26.12 -44.04 34.03
C PRO A 28 25.58 -43.11 32.95
N GLY A 29 24.85 -42.08 33.44
CA GLY A 29 24.24 -41.08 32.55
C GLY A 29 25.31 -40.48 31.64
N THR A 30 25.08 -40.51 30.34
CA THR A 30 25.81 -39.73 29.37
C THR A 30 25.81 -38.27 29.84
N PRO A 31 26.92 -37.59 30.00
CA PRO A 31 26.93 -36.20 30.35
C PRO A 31 26.20 -35.46 29.26
N THR A 32 25.06 -34.86 29.58
CA THR A 32 24.41 -33.87 28.72
C THR A 32 25.34 -32.70 28.66
N THR A 33 26.14 -32.62 27.59
CA THR A 33 26.97 -31.45 27.33
C THR A 33 25.97 -30.32 27.04
N THR A 34 25.65 -29.55 28.04
CA THR A 34 25.02 -28.24 27.82
C THR A 34 26.07 -27.43 27.07
N LEU A 35 25.86 -27.23 25.77
CA LEU A 35 26.62 -26.28 25.01
C LEU A 35 26.35 -24.93 25.64
N THR A 36 27.22 -24.48 26.55
CA THR A 36 27.26 -23.09 26.99
C THR A 36 27.78 -22.31 25.79
N THR A 37 26.86 -21.75 24.99
CA THR A 37 27.20 -20.74 23.99
C THR A 37 27.84 -19.58 24.73
N THR A 38 29.03 -19.17 24.31
CA THR A 38 29.66 -17.97 24.85
C THR A 38 28.76 -16.78 24.55
N PRO A 39 28.35 -15.98 25.55
CA PRO A 39 27.56 -14.79 25.27
C PRO A 39 28.29 -13.89 24.27
N THR A 40 27.60 -13.51 23.23
CA THR A 40 28.10 -12.61 22.18
C THR A 40 27.11 -11.47 22.01
N ALA A 41 27.62 -10.26 21.80
CA ALA A 41 26.75 -9.11 21.52
C ALA A 41 26.00 -9.30 20.21
N PRO A 42 24.75 -8.83 20.10
CA PRO A 42 24.06 -8.72 18.83
C PRO A 42 24.81 -7.76 17.91
N VAL A 43 24.54 -7.86 16.61
CA VAL A 43 25.17 -7.00 15.60
C VAL A 43 24.06 -6.35 14.76
N VAL A 44 24.14 -5.02 14.60
CA VAL A 44 23.35 -4.29 13.62
C VAL A 44 24.06 -4.34 12.27
N ASN A 45 23.60 -5.24 11.38
CA ASN A 45 24.19 -5.42 10.06
C ASN A 45 23.85 -4.27 9.10
N SER A 46 22.66 -3.71 9.24
CA SER A 46 22.23 -2.48 8.54
C SER A 46 21.11 -1.80 9.28
N PHE A 47 21.10 -0.48 9.22
CA PHE A 47 19.99 0.39 9.62
C PHE A 47 19.95 1.56 8.65
N GLN A 48 18.80 1.78 8.01
CA GLN A 48 18.67 2.80 6.98
C GLN A 48 17.31 3.48 7.03
N MET A 49 17.28 4.73 6.61
CA MET A 49 16.08 5.54 6.41
C MET A 49 15.86 5.73 4.90
N LEU A 50 14.69 5.34 4.43
CA LEU A 50 14.23 5.53 3.06
C LEU A 50 13.14 6.60 3.06
N ALA A 51 13.36 7.68 2.32
CA ALA A 51 12.41 8.75 2.11
C ALA A 51 12.62 9.30 0.69
N PRO A 52 11.66 9.13 -0.23
CA PRO A 52 11.77 9.62 -1.61
C PRO A 52 11.92 11.14 -1.67
N ARG A 53 11.26 11.84 -0.77
CA ARG A 53 11.33 13.29 -0.59
C ARG A 53 11.74 13.60 0.86
N ARG A 54 12.49 14.69 1.06
CA ARG A 54 12.93 15.15 2.40
C ARG A 54 12.35 16.50 2.74
N VAL A 55 11.06 16.64 2.51
CA VAL A 55 10.29 17.86 2.73
C VAL A 55 9.17 17.52 3.70
N ALA A 56 9.04 18.27 4.79
CA ALA A 56 8.01 18.04 5.79
C ALA A 56 6.62 18.49 5.30
N PRO A 57 5.55 17.73 5.57
CA PRO A 57 5.58 16.42 6.25
C PRO A 57 6.15 15.32 5.36
N VAL A 58 7.03 14.48 5.91
CA VAL A 58 7.62 13.35 5.19
C VAL A 58 7.38 12.04 5.92
N THR A 59 6.95 11.02 5.19
CA THR A 59 6.89 9.66 5.67
C THR A 59 8.18 8.94 5.30
N ALA A 60 8.93 8.51 6.31
CA ALA A 60 10.15 7.74 6.16
C ALA A 60 9.90 6.29 6.55
N THR A 61 10.52 5.38 5.80
CA THR A 61 10.58 3.95 6.13
C THR A 61 11.94 3.64 6.70
N PHE A 62 11.98 3.13 7.92
CA PHE A 62 13.19 2.58 8.53
C PHE A 62 13.26 1.09 8.27
N GLN A 63 14.44 0.63 7.82
CA GLN A 63 14.69 -0.79 7.58
C GLN A 63 15.93 -1.21 8.34
N TRP A 64 15.89 -2.41 8.93
CA TRP A 64 17.04 -2.96 9.64
C TRP A 64 17.28 -4.42 9.31
N ARG A 65 18.55 -4.81 9.51
CA ARG A 65 19.00 -6.19 9.60
C ARG A 65 19.90 -6.32 10.80
N ILE A 66 19.60 -7.28 11.67
CA ILE A 66 20.36 -7.56 12.88
C ILE A 66 20.62 -9.06 12.97
N SER A 67 21.65 -9.44 13.69
CA SER A 67 21.98 -10.84 13.94
C SER A 67 22.50 -11.01 15.36
N ASP A 68 22.26 -12.18 15.91
CA ASP A 68 22.85 -12.63 17.16
C ASP A 68 23.43 -14.03 16.97
N ALA A 69 24.70 -14.24 17.34
CA ALA A 69 25.43 -15.48 17.06
C ALA A 69 25.01 -16.64 17.95
N ASN A 70 24.51 -16.36 19.13
CA ASN A 70 24.04 -17.35 20.08
C ASN A 70 22.51 -17.53 20.09
N GLY A 71 21.78 -16.69 19.31
CA GLY A 71 20.36 -16.83 19.05
C GLY A 71 19.47 -16.33 20.20
N ASP A 72 19.99 -15.44 21.02
CA ASP A 72 19.23 -14.83 22.11
C ASP A 72 18.12 -13.92 21.58
N SER A 73 17.09 -13.72 22.42
CA SER A 73 15.99 -12.81 22.07
C SER A 73 16.44 -11.36 22.13
N MET A 74 16.32 -10.66 21.03
CA MET A 74 16.76 -9.27 20.89
C MET A 74 15.66 -8.28 21.18
N THR A 75 16.03 -7.10 21.67
CA THR A 75 15.17 -5.92 21.84
C THR A 75 15.78 -4.77 21.07
N CYS A 76 14.97 -4.18 20.15
CA CYS A 76 15.34 -2.98 19.39
C CYS A 76 14.78 -1.72 20.07
N ARG A 77 15.61 -0.69 20.18
CA ARG A 77 15.23 0.65 20.64
C ARG A 77 15.59 1.66 19.57
N PHE A 78 14.59 2.38 19.12
CA PHE A 78 14.69 3.39 18.08
C PHE A 78 14.60 4.77 18.71
N ASP A 79 15.54 5.64 18.36
CA ASP A 79 15.53 7.07 18.56
C ASP A 79 15.50 7.68 17.16
N PHE A 80 14.35 8.20 16.73
CA PHE A 80 14.11 8.56 15.33
C PHE A 80 14.62 9.95 14.96
N ASP A 81 14.81 10.84 15.94
CA ASP A 81 15.30 12.20 15.68
C ASP A 81 16.77 12.41 16.13
N GLY A 82 17.31 11.48 16.93
CA GLY A 82 18.68 11.51 17.38
C GLY A 82 18.88 12.45 18.58
N ASP A 83 17.83 12.69 19.37
CA ASP A 83 17.89 13.52 20.58
C ASP A 83 18.42 12.78 21.81
N GLY A 84 18.63 11.47 21.69
CA GLY A 84 19.08 10.57 22.76
C GLY A 84 17.94 9.94 23.56
N THR A 85 16.69 10.24 23.23
CA THR A 85 15.51 9.65 23.83
C THR A 85 14.97 8.51 22.98
N VAL A 86 14.61 7.37 23.61
CA VAL A 86 14.03 6.24 22.87
C VAL A 86 12.56 6.53 22.54
N ASP A 87 12.24 6.67 21.26
CA ASP A 87 10.89 6.89 20.77
C ASP A 87 10.06 5.60 20.73
N GLN A 88 10.70 4.48 20.34
CA GLN A 88 10.01 3.20 20.16
C GLN A 88 10.87 2.03 20.61
N THR A 89 10.25 1.07 21.27
CA THR A 89 10.87 -0.20 21.65
C THR A 89 10.11 -1.38 21.05
N VAL A 90 10.83 -2.27 20.39
CA VAL A 90 10.30 -3.54 19.85
C VAL A 90 10.95 -4.68 20.63
N THR A 91 10.17 -5.34 21.47
CA THR A 91 10.59 -6.56 22.18
C THR A 91 10.48 -7.77 21.25
N HIS A 92 11.37 -8.74 21.39
CA HIS A 92 11.48 -9.87 20.44
C HIS A 92 11.70 -9.37 19.01
N CYS A 93 12.59 -8.39 18.88
CA CYS A 93 12.88 -7.77 17.60
C CYS A 93 13.28 -8.81 16.55
N PRO A 94 12.63 -8.84 15.38
CA PRO A 94 12.99 -9.77 14.32
C PRO A 94 14.35 -9.42 13.72
N THR A 95 15.04 -10.41 13.14
CA THR A 95 16.35 -10.22 12.51
C THR A 95 16.34 -9.27 11.31
N SER A 96 15.18 -8.99 10.76
CA SER A 96 14.97 -7.93 9.76
C SER A 96 13.55 -7.41 9.90
N GLY A 97 13.34 -6.15 9.59
CA GLY A 97 12.03 -5.54 9.63
C GLY A 97 12.05 -4.14 9.02
N ASP A 98 10.88 -3.56 8.99
CA ASP A 98 10.66 -2.18 8.62
C ASP A 98 9.60 -1.54 9.53
N LEU A 99 9.56 -0.21 9.54
CA LEU A 99 8.51 0.57 10.19
C LEU A 99 8.42 1.96 9.56
N LEU A 100 7.26 2.58 9.73
CA LEU A 100 6.98 3.92 9.25
C LEU A 100 7.14 4.96 10.37
N ARG A 101 7.74 6.09 10.01
CA ARG A 101 7.80 7.28 10.87
C ARG A 101 7.48 8.53 10.06
N GLN A 102 6.62 9.37 10.59
CA GLN A 102 6.30 10.66 9.98
C GLN A 102 7.02 11.80 10.69
N TYR A 103 7.65 12.69 9.92
CA TYR A 103 8.25 13.92 10.40
C TYR A 103 7.43 15.10 9.90
N THR A 104 6.77 15.79 10.80
CA THR A 104 5.85 16.89 10.48
C THR A 104 6.52 18.26 10.42
N HIS A 105 7.78 18.34 10.86
CA HIS A 105 8.52 19.61 10.94
C HIS A 105 9.88 19.50 10.27
N ALA A 106 10.34 20.60 9.73
CA ALA A 106 11.71 20.73 9.24
C ALA A 106 12.72 20.63 10.39
N GLY A 107 13.85 20.02 10.12
CA GLY A 107 14.92 19.85 11.11
C GLY A 107 16.02 18.95 10.61
N GLN A 108 17.11 18.89 11.37
CA GLN A 108 18.14 17.89 11.19
C GLN A 108 17.84 16.72 12.14
N ILE A 109 17.83 15.52 11.61
CA ILE A 109 17.61 14.28 12.35
C ILE A 109 18.80 13.33 12.14
N ALA A 110 19.10 12.54 13.17
CA ALA A 110 20.18 11.54 13.14
C ALA A 110 19.68 10.23 13.79
N PRO A 111 18.76 9.50 13.14
CA PRO A 111 18.12 8.34 13.76
C PRO A 111 19.12 7.28 14.20
N THR A 112 18.86 6.66 15.35
CA THR A 112 19.67 5.57 15.88
C THR A 112 18.83 4.33 16.16
N LEU A 113 19.43 3.17 16.01
CA LEU A 113 18.92 1.87 16.43
C LEU A 113 19.92 1.24 17.40
N THR A 114 19.47 0.99 18.62
CA THR A 114 20.20 0.20 19.61
C THR A 114 19.53 -1.16 19.78
N VAL A 115 20.30 -2.22 19.66
CA VAL A 115 19.86 -3.60 19.85
C VAL A 115 20.52 -4.20 21.08
N THR A 116 19.75 -4.88 21.91
CA THR A 116 20.23 -5.57 23.11
C THR A 116 19.73 -7.02 23.13
N ASP A 117 20.53 -7.95 23.61
CA ASP A 117 20.21 -9.39 23.79
C ASP A 117 19.86 -9.75 25.24
N GLY A 118 19.42 -8.78 26.01
CA GLY A 118 19.11 -8.94 27.44
C GLY A 118 19.84 -7.92 28.29
N THR A 119 20.75 -8.34 29.17
CA THR A 119 21.26 -7.44 30.21
C THR A 119 22.68 -6.92 30.01
N LEU A 120 23.46 -7.49 29.10
CA LEU A 120 24.91 -7.28 29.10
C LEU A 120 25.50 -6.77 27.77
N PHE A 121 24.86 -7.00 26.66
CA PHE A 121 25.44 -6.72 25.35
C PHE A 121 24.49 -5.90 24.46
N SER A 122 25.07 -4.94 23.75
CA SER A 122 24.34 -4.11 22.80
C SER A 122 25.21 -3.69 21.64
N ASP A 123 24.59 -3.43 20.50
CA ASP A 123 25.18 -2.75 19.37
C ASP A 123 24.28 -1.61 18.92
N THR A 124 24.85 -0.56 18.35
CA THR A 124 24.14 0.64 17.92
C THR A 124 24.59 1.06 16.54
N ALA A 125 23.61 1.32 15.65
CA ALA A 125 23.86 1.94 14.36
C ALA A 125 23.12 3.27 14.27
N THR A 126 23.72 4.23 13.57
CA THR A 126 23.17 5.56 13.34
C THR A 126 23.03 5.79 11.84
N VAL A 127 21.92 6.35 11.41
CA VAL A 127 21.75 6.89 10.05
C VAL A 127 22.52 8.20 9.98
N ASP A 128 23.24 8.43 8.88
CA ASP A 128 23.89 9.73 8.65
C ASP A 128 22.85 10.87 8.78
N PRO A 129 23.25 12.01 9.36
CA PRO A 129 22.32 13.11 9.60
C PRO A 129 21.56 13.52 8.32
N VAL A 130 20.26 13.54 8.41
CA VAL A 130 19.34 13.89 7.32
C VAL A 130 18.71 15.26 7.63
N VAL A 131 18.72 16.15 6.65
CA VAL A 131 18.00 17.42 6.75
C VAL A 131 16.62 17.25 6.13
N VAL A 132 15.58 17.43 6.93
CA VAL A 132 14.20 17.58 6.47
C VAL A 132 13.96 19.08 6.30
N THR A 133 13.61 19.51 5.10
CA THR A 133 13.30 20.91 4.79
C THR A 133 11.82 21.21 5.02
N ALA A 134 11.48 22.49 5.18
CA ALA A 134 10.07 22.89 5.22
C ALA A 134 9.41 22.67 3.85
N GLY A 135 8.20 22.20 3.86
CA GLY A 135 7.34 22.11 2.67
C GLY A 135 6.85 23.48 2.22
N PRO A 136 6.18 23.54 1.05
CA PRO A 136 5.41 24.70 0.67
C PRO A 136 4.40 25.07 1.77
N SER A 137 4.06 26.35 1.87
CA SER A 137 3.10 26.82 2.85
C SER A 137 1.64 26.55 2.45
N GLU A 138 1.44 26.17 1.21
CA GLU A 138 0.11 25.94 0.65
C GLU A 138 -0.27 24.44 0.76
N PRO A 139 -1.50 24.14 1.15
CA PRO A 139 -1.99 22.77 1.20
C PRO A 139 -2.16 22.21 -0.22
N PHE A 140 -2.08 20.89 -0.33
CA PHE A 140 -2.40 20.20 -1.57
C PHE A 140 -3.85 20.41 -1.98
N ASN A 141 -4.07 20.64 -3.29
CA ASN A 141 -5.39 20.83 -3.85
C ASN A 141 -5.60 20.08 -5.18
N ILE A 142 -6.85 19.69 -5.45
CA ILE A 142 -7.30 19.07 -6.70
C ILE A 142 -8.29 20.01 -7.39
N THR A 143 -7.91 20.50 -8.55
CA THR A 143 -8.81 21.29 -9.41
C THR A 143 -9.54 20.38 -10.38
N LEU A 144 -10.87 20.47 -10.44
CA LEU A 144 -11.71 19.69 -11.33
C LEU A 144 -12.11 20.48 -12.56
N LEU A 145 -11.89 19.90 -13.75
CA LEU A 145 -12.29 20.44 -15.05
C LEU A 145 -13.37 19.53 -15.65
N PHE A 146 -14.62 19.92 -15.50
CA PHE A 146 -15.73 19.11 -15.98
C PHE A 146 -16.03 19.32 -17.46
N ASP A 147 -16.27 18.21 -18.17
CA ASP A 147 -16.96 18.24 -19.45
C ASP A 147 -18.33 18.88 -19.28
N PRO A 148 -18.75 19.79 -20.21
CA PRO A 148 -20.06 20.45 -20.11
C PRO A 148 -21.25 19.49 -20.06
N GLY A 149 -21.11 18.27 -20.55
CA GLY A 149 -22.15 17.23 -20.59
C GLY A 149 -22.33 16.47 -19.28
N ILE A 150 -21.45 16.62 -18.30
CA ILE A 150 -21.60 15.91 -17.02
C ILE A 150 -22.83 16.42 -16.25
N ASP A 151 -23.64 15.51 -15.73
CA ASP A 151 -24.79 15.88 -14.92
C ASP A 151 -24.32 16.60 -13.63
N PRO A 152 -24.81 17.83 -13.39
CA PRO A 152 -24.42 18.58 -12.20
C PRO A 152 -24.72 17.88 -10.87
N THR A 153 -25.65 16.92 -10.83
CA THR A 153 -26.00 16.17 -9.63
C THR A 153 -24.84 15.30 -9.12
N TYR A 154 -23.92 14.89 -9.99
CA TYR A 154 -22.76 14.10 -9.61
C TYR A 154 -21.57 14.94 -9.11
N ARG A 155 -21.54 16.25 -9.40
CA ARG A 155 -20.39 17.12 -9.06
C ARG A 155 -20.03 17.10 -7.58
N ALA A 156 -21.04 17.05 -6.71
CA ALA A 156 -20.79 16.99 -5.27
C ALA A 156 -19.98 15.74 -4.84
N ALA A 157 -20.15 14.60 -5.55
CA ALA A 157 -19.38 13.40 -5.28
C ALA A 157 -17.92 13.56 -5.76
N PHE A 158 -17.71 14.21 -6.91
CA PHE A 158 -16.34 14.53 -7.37
C PHE A 158 -15.61 15.48 -6.42
N GLU A 159 -16.30 16.52 -5.96
CA GLU A 159 -15.74 17.49 -5.00
C GLU A 159 -15.43 16.80 -3.65
N ALA A 160 -16.31 15.90 -3.19
CA ALA A 160 -16.08 15.13 -1.97
C ALA A 160 -14.88 14.17 -2.11
N ALA A 161 -14.71 13.52 -3.27
CA ALA A 161 -13.57 12.67 -3.53
C ALA A 161 -12.25 13.48 -3.59
N ALA A 162 -12.25 14.64 -4.25
CA ALA A 162 -11.10 15.54 -4.24
C ALA A 162 -10.75 15.96 -2.80
N HIS A 163 -11.73 16.39 -2.03
CA HIS A 163 -11.51 16.77 -0.64
C HIS A 163 -11.00 15.62 0.23
N ARG A 164 -11.44 14.40 -0.02
CA ARG A 164 -10.94 13.22 0.69
C ARG A 164 -9.45 12.98 0.41
N TRP A 165 -8.98 13.12 -0.83
CA TRP A 165 -7.56 13.03 -1.16
C TRP A 165 -6.76 14.20 -0.60
N GLU A 166 -7.31 15.41 -0.56
CA GLU A 166 -6.71 16.59 0.08
C GLU A 166 -6.53 16.45 1.60
N GLN A 167 -7.30 15.59 2.25
CA GLN A 167 -7.08 15.21 3.65
C GLN A 167 -5.92 14.24 3.83
N VAL A 168 -5.65 13.41 2.81
CA VAL A 168 -4.59 12.39 2.84
C VAL A 168 -3.26 12.96 2.39
N ILE A 169 -3.28 13.79 1.33
CA ILE A 169 -2.09 14.46 0.80
C ILE A 169 -2.06 15.86 1.39
N VAL A 170 -1.05 16.12 2.22
CA VAL A 170 -1.03 17.33 3.07
C VAL A 170 0.05 18.34 2.67
N ASP A 171 0.75 18.09 1.57
CA ASP A 171 1.87 18.91 1.10
C ASP A 171 1.77 19.13 -0.40
N GLY A 172 1.62 20.37 -0.82
CA GLY A 172 1.51 20.78 -2.22
C GLY A 172 2.86 20.82 -2.93
N TRP A 173 2.81 21.20 -4.19
CA TRP A 173 3.97 21.43 -5.06
C TRP A 173 4.01 22.86 -5.58
N ALA A 174 5.16 23.22 -6.14
CA ALA A 174 5.24 24.46 -6.91
C ALA A 174 4.30 24.36 -8.13
N PRO A 175 3.52 25.41 -8.41
CA PRO A 175 2.61 25.42 -9.55
C PRO A 175 3.30 25.19 -10.90
N GLU A 176 2.66 24.42 -11.78
CA GLU A 176 3.15 24.08 -13.12
C GLU A 176 2.30 24.76 -14.21
N PRO A 177 2.92 25.37 -15.24
CA PRO A 177 2.17 25.89 -16.36
C PRO A 177 1.59 24.75 -17.21
N LEU A 178 0.34 24.92 -17.64
CA LEU A 178 -0.37 23.94 -18.47
C LEU A 178 -1.18 24.65 -19.55
N SER A 179 -1.06 24.18 -20.79
CA SER A 179 -1.89 24.59 -21.91
C SER A 179 -2.55 23.36 -22.53
N VAL A 180 -3.86 23.23 -22.36
CA VAL A 180 -4.68 22.15 -22.94
C VAL A 180 -5.50 22.76 -24.08
N PRO A 181 -5.34 22.32 -25.34
CA PRO A 181 -6.17 22.81 -26.43
C PRO A 181 -7.61 22.34 -26.27
N GLN A 182 -8.55 23.08 -26.90
CA GLN A 182 -9.94 22.67 -26.95
C GLN A 182 -10.10 21.28 -27.57
N ASP A 183 -10.97 20.46 -27.00
CA ASP A 183 -11.25 19.10 -27.42
C ASP A 183 -10.01 18.17 -27.40
N PHE A 184 -9.08 18.42 -26.48
CA PHE A 184 -7.97 17.51 -26.24
C PHE A 184 -8.49 16.10 -25.91
N LEU A 185 -7.91 15.08 -26.51
CA LEU A 185 -8.43 13.70 -26.51
C LEU A 185 -9.88 13.57 -27.00
N GLY A 186 -10.35 14.56 -27.79
CA GLY A 186 -11.69 14.60 -28.36
C GLY A 186 -12.78 15.15 -27.44
N TRP A 187 -12.45 15.58 -26.20
CA TRP A 187 -13.48 16.02 -25.26
C TRP A 187 -12.99 17.00 -24.17
N ILE A 188 -11.72 16.94 -23.76
CA ILE A 188 -11.24 17.76 -22.65
C ILE A 188 -11.35 19.23 -23.03
N PRO A 189 -12.01 20.07 -22.20
CA PRO A 189 -12.12 21.49 -22.46
C PRO A 189 -10.76 22.20 -22.49
N ALA A 190 -10.69 23.31 -23.21
CA ALA A 190 -9.48 24.11 -23.19
C ALA A 190 -9.14 24.59 -21.78
N PHE A 191 -7.86 24.51 -21.44
CA PHE A 191 -7.31 25.10 -20.24
C PHE A 191 -6.00 25.82 -20.60
N ASN A 192 -5.83 27.05 -20.11
CA ASN A 192 -4.56 27.76 -20.28
C ASN A 192 -4.29 28.55 -19.01
N GLY A 193 -3.33 28.09 -18.23
CA GLY A 193 -3.08 28.65 -16.91
C GLY A 193 -1.97 27.91 -16.17
N THR A 194 -2.01 28.06 -14.87
CA THR A 194 -1.12 27.39 -13.95
C THR A 194 -1.92 26.41 -13.13
N VAL A 195 -1.45 25.19 -13.03
CA VAL A 195 -1.98 24.15 -12.14
C VAL A 195 -1.18 24.22 -10.87
N ASP A 196 -1.86 24.39 -9.74
CA ASP A 196 -1.18 24.43 -8.45
C ASP A 196 -0.63 23.03 -8.12
N ASP A 197 -1.48 22.08 -7.83
CA ASP A 197 -1.03 20.71 -7.58
C ASP A 197 -1.48 19.73 -8.66
N VAL A 198 -2.80 19.48 -8.78
CA VAL A 198 -3.34 18.56 -9.77
C VAL A 198 -4.61 19.12 -10.42
N LEU A 199 -4.65 19.09 -11.75
CA LEU A 199 -5.86 19.32 -12.54
C LEU A 199 -6.39 17.98 -13.05
N ILE A 200 -7.69 17.71 -12.82
CA ILE A 200 -8.34 16.49 -13.29
C ILE A 200 -9.52 16.83 -14.19
N ALA A 201 -9.44 16.43 -15.46
CA ALA A 201 -10.56 16.50 -16.38
C ALA A 201 -11.51 15.30 -16.14
N ALA A 202 -12.81 15.55 -16.02
CA ALA A 202 -13.78 14.52 -15.73
C ALA A 202 -15.00 14.60 -16.67
N ARG A 203 -15.44 13.42 -17.16
CA ARG A 203 -16.71 13.29 -17.90
C ARG A 203 -17.44 11.99 -17.57
N ALA A 204 -18.74 11.98 -17.91
CA ALA A 204 -19.57 10.78 -17.90
C ALA A 204 -20.21 10.62 -19.27
N VAL A 205 -19.96 9.50 -19.93
CA VAL A 205 -20.43 9.19 -21.30
C VAL A 205 -20.79 7.70 -21.38
N PRO A 206 -21.63 7.26 -22.33
CA PRO A 206 -21.78 5.84 -22.59
C PRO A 206 -20.45 5.22 -23.03
N LEU A 207 -19.93 4.26 -22.25
CA LEU A 207 -18.73 3.52 -22.59
C LEU A 207 -19.08 2.16 -23.19
N ASP A 208 -19.51 1.19 -22.39
CA ASP A 208 -19.87 -0.13 -22.88
C ASP A 208 -21.24 -0.63 -22.35
N GLY A 209 -21.94 0.22 -21.57
CA GLY A 209 -23.27 -0.05 -21.03
C GLY A 209 -23.25 -0.67 -19.65
N PRO A 210 -24.45 -0.93 -19.08
CA PRO A 210 -24.56 -1.30 -17.67
C PRO A 210 -23.75 -2.55 -17.33
N LEU A 211 -23.09 -2.54 -16.14
CA LEU A 211 -22.38 -3.66 -15.54
C LEU A 211 -21.09 -4.07 -16.29
N GLY A 212 -20.58 -3.19 -17.13
CA GLY A 212 -19.29 -3.39 -17.81
C GLY A 212 -18.17 -2.61 -17.12
N LEU A 213 -17.50 -1.77 -17.91
CA LEU A 213 -16.49 -0.83 -17.45
C LEU A 213 -17.16 0.32 -16.71
N LEU A 214 -16.93 0.43 -15.40
CA LEU A 214 -17.50 1.49 -14.59
C LEU A 214 -16.86 2.86 -14.82
N GLY A 215 -15.54 2.86 -14.91
CA GLY A 215 -14.72 4.04 -15.10
C GLY A 215 -13.33 3.70 -15.60
N GLN A 216 -12.65 4.73 -16.05
CA GLN A 216 -11.24 4.67 -16.40
C GLN A 216 -10.58 6.01 -16.11
N ALA A 217 -9.37 5.94 -15.59
CA ALA A 217 -8.61 7.14 -15.25
C ALA A 217 -7.13 6.98 -15.52
N GLY A 218 -6.43 8.09 -15.54
CA GLY A 218 -4.98 8.05 -15.65
C GLY A 218 -4.32 9.42 -15.67
N THR A 219 -3.02 9.38 -15.45
CA THR A 219 -2.12 10.52 -15.52
C THR A 219 -1.85 10.89 -16.98
N LEU A 220 -2.04 12.16 -17.33
CA LEU A 220 -1.74 12.71 -18.65
C LEU A 220 -0.41 13.47 -18.68
N ALA A 221 -0.07 14.15 -17.58
CA ALA A 221 1.21 14.83 -17.46
C ALA A 221 1.74 14.77 -16.03
N SER A 222 3.07 14.67 -15.92
CA SER A 222 3.81 14.61 -14.66
C SER A 222 4.91 15.67 -14.62
N ARG A 223 5.27 16.12 -13.43
CA ARG A 223 6.36 17.06 -13.18
C ARG A 223 7.69 16.48 -13.64
N ALA A 224 8.49 17.29 -14.30
CA ALA A 224 9.76 16.84 -14.87
C ALA A 224 10.82 16.46 -13.80
N GLY A 225 10.71 17.03 -12.60
CA GLY A 225 11.72 16.84 -11.54
C GLY A 225 11.60 15.52 -10.80
N ASP A 226 10.38 15.15 -10.40
CA ASP A 226 10.11 13.99 -9.56
C ASP A 226 9.08 13.04 -10.18
N GLY A 227 8.49 13.40 -11.31
CA GLY A 227 7.51 12.58 -12.02
C GLY A 227 6.13 12.57 -11.38
N THR A 228 5.86 13.38 -10.34
CA THR A 228 4.52 13.42 -9.73
C THR A 228 3.47 13.94 -10.71
N PRO A 229 2.29 13.30 -10.78
CA PRO A 229 1.20 13.76 -11.63
C PRO A 229 0.76 15.18 -11.30
N TYR A 230 0.48 15.98 -12.34
CA TYR A 230 -0.16 17.31 -12.17
C TYR A 230 -1.32 17.54 -13.12
N PHE A 231 -1.52 16.65 -14.11
CA PHE A 231 -2.69 16.65 -14.98
C PHE A 231 -3.13 15.22 -15.29
N GLY A 232 -4.42 14.97 -15.19
CA GLY A 232 -5.01 13.69 -15.51
C GLY A 232 -6.47 13.78 -15.95
N MET A 233 -7.05 12.62 -16.24
CA MET A 233 -8.44 12.52 -16.67
C MET A 233 -9.14 11.34 -16.02
N MET A 234 -10.46 11.45 -15.93
CA MET A 234 -11.40 10.38 -15.53
C MET A 234 -12.59 10.36 -16.48
N GLU A 235 -12.98 9.16 -16.90
CA GLU A 235 -14.19 8.90 -17.66
C GLU A 235 -15.02 7.84 -16.95
N PHE A 236 -16.34 8.04 -16.89
CA PHE A 236 -17.25 7.11 -16.22
C PHE A 236 -18.33 6.65 -17.20
N ASP A 237 -18.79 5.39 -17.09
CA ASP A 237 -19.94 4.96 -17.85
C ASP A 237 -21.22 5.59 -17.26
N SER A 238 -21.84 6.43 -18.07
CA SER A 238 -23.08 7.12 -17.67
C SER A 238 -24.25 6.17 -17.42
N ALA A 239 -24.16 4.92 -17.90
CA ALA A 239 -25.20 3.91 -17.69
C ALA A 239 -25.19 3.36 -16.25
N ASP A 240 -24.03 3.41 -15.55
CA ASP A 240 -23.88 2.86 -14.21
C ASP A 240 -23.98 3.93 -13.11
N LEU A 241 -23.64 5.19 -13.41
CA LEU A 241 -23.55 6.24 -12.39
C LEU A 241 -24.82 6.44 -11.56
N ALA A 242 -26.00 6.30 -12.19
CA ALA A 242 -27.27 6.49 -11.48
C ALA A 242 -27.51 5.41 -10.41
N ASP A 243 -27.15 4.15 -10.72
CA ASP A 243 -27.26 3.04 -9.78
C ASP A 243 -26.23 3.17 -8.66
N TYR A 244 -24.98 3.54 -8.98
CA TYR A 244 -23.92 3.80 -8.01
C TYR A 244 -24.28 4.96 -7.07
N ALA A 245 -24.91 6.02 -7.60
CA ALA A 245 -25.40 7.14 -6.78
C ALA A 245 -26.54 6.72 -5.85
N ALA A 246 -27.48 5.91 -6.35
CA ALA A 246 -28.61 5.41 -5.56
C ALA A 246 -28.17 4.46 -4.44
N ASP A 247 -27.15 3.66 -4.68
CA ASP A 247 -26.57 2.71 -3.73
C ASP A 247 -25.55 3.35 -2.76
N GLY A 248 -25.21 4.63 -2.95
CA GLY A 248 -24.25 5.35 -2.13
C GLY A 248 -22.78 5.00 -2.41
N ARG A 249 -22.48 4.31 -3.53
CA ARG A 249 -21.14 3.87 -3.92
C ARG A 249 -20.43 4.82 -4.90
N LEU A 250 -21.10 5.87 -5.36
CA LEU A 250 -20.54 6.80 -6.35
C LEU A 250 -19.28 7.50 -5.85
N LEU A 251 -19.22 7.83 -4.56
CA LEU A 251 -18.05 8.45 -3.95
C LEU A 251 -16.84 7.51 -4.02
N ASP A 252 -17.02 6.25 -3.67
CA ASP A 252 -15.94 5.26 -3.66
C ASP A 252 -15.39 5.04 -5.07
N LEU A 253 -16.28 4.94 -6.07
CA LEU A 253 -15.89 4.83 -7.48
C LEU A 253 -15.06 6.04 -7.94
N ILE A 254 -15.50 7.26 -7.66
CA ILE A 254 -14.78 8.46 -8.07
C ILE A 254 -13.45 8.59 -7.32
N LEU A 255 -13.44 8.24 -6.03
CA LEU A 255 -12.24 8.25 -5.20
C LEU A 255 -11.19 7.26 -5.74
N HIS A 256 -11.60 6.06 -6.15
CA HIS A 256 -10.76 5.06 -6.79
C HIS A 256 -10.12 5.62 -8.07
N GLU A 257 -10.91 6.16 -8.98
CA GLU A 257 -10.41 6.71 -10.25
C GLU A 257 -9.46 7.91 -10.02
N MET A 258 -9.72 8.76 -9.02
CA MET A 258 -8.78 9.80 -8.64
C MET A 258 -7.44 9.25 -8.14
N GLY A 259 -7.45 8.13 -7.41
CA GLY A 259 -6.24 7.42 -7.00
C GLY A 259 -5.34 7.06 -8.19
N HIS A 260 -5.95 6.63 -9.29
CA HIS A 260 -5.24 6.37 -10.55
C HIS A 260 -4.64 7.63 -11.19
N VAL A 261 -5.34 8.75 -11.13
CA VAL A 261 -4.78 10.04 -11.58
C VAL A 261 -3.58 10.45 -10.73
N LEU A 262 -3.63 10.21 -9.42
CA LEU A 262 -2.54 10.49 -8.47
C LEU A 262 -1.35 9.53 -8.63
N GLY A 263 -1.46 8.52 -9.50
CA GLY A 263 -0.38 7.61 -9.85
C GLY A 263 -0.46 6.22 -9.22
N ILE A 264 -1.45 5.94 -8.37
CA ILE A 264 -1.66 4.57 -7.88
C ILE A 264 -1.97 3.66 -9.08
N GLY A 265 -1.19 2.62 -9.23
CA GLY A 265 -1.31 1.70 -10.36
C GLY A 265 -0.74 2.23 -11.66
N THR A 266 -1.18 3.40 -12.11
CA THR A 266 -0.87 3.98 -13.44
C THR A 266 0.62 4.23 -13.67
N THR A 267 1.37 4.58 -12.63
CA THR A 267 2.81 4.85 -12.74
C THR A 267 3.69 3.67 -12.34
N TRP A 268 3.16 2.64 -11.67
CA TRP A 268 3.96 1.60 -11.02
C TRP A 268 4.91 0.87 -11.96
N VAL A 269 4.44 0.50 -13.14
CA VAL A 269 5.29 -0.21 -14.13
C VAL A 269 6.39 0.71 -14.67
N ALA A 270 6.05 1.96 -15.01
CA ALA A 270 7.00 2.94 -15.52
C ALA A 270 8.05 3.33 -14.46
N ASP A 271 7.66 3.39 -13.20
CA ASP A 271 8.52 3.71 -12.07
C ASP A 271 9.35 2.50 -11.57
N GLY A 272 9.19 1.31 -12.19
CA GLY A 272 9.86 0.09 -11.76
C GLY A 272 9.40 -0.40 -10.38
N ARG A 273 8.14 -0.13 -10.01
CA ARG A 273 7.57 -0.50 -8.72
C ARG A 273 7.00 -1.92 -8.66
N ILE A 274 6.99 -2.63 -9.78
CA ILE A 274 6.46 -4.01 -9.86
C ILE A 274 7.59 -5.00 -10.02
N ASP A 275 7.67 -5.93 -9.08
CA ASP A 275 8.52 -7.12 -9.19
C ASP A 275 7.68 -8.31 -9.70
N ASP A 276 8.35 -9.28 -10.31
CA ASP A 276 7.76 -10.55 -10.78
C ASP A 276 6.48 -10.40 -11.64
N ALA A 277 6.43 -9.35 -12.45
CA ALA A 277 5.25 -8.95 -13.23
C ALA A 277 4.60 -10.07 -14.05
N LEU A 278 5.35 -11.13 -14.42
CA LEU A 278 4.85 -12.22 -15.24
C LEU A 278 4.24 -13.38 -14.46
N THR A 279 4.63 -13.56 -13.20
CA THR A 279 4.30 -14.76 -12.42
C THR A 279 3.49 -14.46 -11.17
N ASN A 280 4.00 -13.60 -10.30
CA ASN A 280 3.37 -13.24 -9.04
C ASN A 280 3.71 -11.77 -8.73
N PRO A 281 3.05 -10.82 -9.40
CA PRO A 281 3.38 -9.41 -9.27
C PRO A 281 3.25 -8.92 -7.83
N THR A 282 4.26 -8.17 -7.40
CA THR A 282 4.30 -7.55 -6.09
C THR A 282 4.82 -6.12 -6.20
N TYR A 283 4.36 -5.25 -5.32
CA TYR A 283 4.81 -3.88 -5.21
C TYR A 283 6.09 -3.79 -4.36
N ASN A 284 7.06 -2.99 -4.78
CA ASN A 284 8.36 -2.91 -4.12
C ASN A 284 8.63 -1.57 -3.39
N GLY A 285 7.68 -0.67 -3.34
CA GLY A 285 7.83 0.59 -2.61
C GLY A 285 7.94 0.36 -1.10
N ALA A 286 8.82 1.11 -0.45
CA ALA A 286 9.18 0.84 0.94
C ALA A 286 8.06 1.17 1.92
N ALA A 287 7.37 2.30 1.74
CA ALA A 287 6.31 2.74 2.65
C ALA A 287 5.04 1.88 2.50
N GLY A 288 4.67 1.53 1.26
CA GLY A 288 3.56 0.60 1.02
C GLY A 288 3.81 -0.78 1.65
N ASN A 289 5.04 -1.31 1.53
CA ASN A 289 5.41 -2.59 2.15
C ASN A 289 5.43 -2.52 3.69
N ALA A 290 5.93 -1.44 4.27
CA ALA A 290 5.91 -1.28 5.72
C ALA A 290 4.46 -1.20 6.26
N ALA A 291 3.57 -0.47 5.58
CA ALA A 291 2.15 -0.45 5.91
C ALA A 291 1.49 -1.83 5.76
N TRP A 292 1.88 -2.61 4.75
CA TRP A 292 1.45 -3.99 4.56
C TRP A 292 1.86 -4.89 5.74
N HIS A 293 3.10 -4.76 6.21
CA HIS A 293 3.59 -5.51 7.37
C HIS A 293 2.87 -5.09 8.67
N GLU A 294 2.54 -3.81 8.84
CA GLU A 294 1.73 -3.33 9.97
C GLU A 294 0.32 -3.95 10.00
N LEU A 295 -0.27 -4.25 8.82
CA LEU A 295 -1.54 -4.98 8.70
C LEU A 295 -1.41 -6.49 8.96
N GLY A 296 -0.20 -7.00 9.19
CA GLY A 296 0.08 -8.43 9.39
C GLY A 296 0.37 -9.19 8.10
N GLY A 297 0.55 -8.50 6.99
CA GLY A 297 0.96 -9.07 5.71
C GLY A 297 2.39 -9.61 5.75
N ALA A 298 2.69 -10.56 4.87
CA ALA A 298 4.01 -11.17 4.77
C ALA A 298 4.60 -11.00 3.36
N GLY A 299 5.91 -10.80 3.28
CA GLY A 299 6.59 -10.53 2.00
C GLY A 299 6.19 -9.16 1.43
N LYS A 300 6.24 -9.02 0.11
CA LYS A 300 5.85 -7.76 -0.55
C LYS A 300 4.36 -7.69 -0.80
N VAL A 301 3.82 -6.47 -0.89
CA VAL A 301 2.40 -6.23 -1.18
C VAL A 301 1.99 -6.92 -2.47
N PRO A 302 0.98 -7.81 -2.46
CA PRO A 302 0.49 -8.45 -3.67
C PRO A 302 -0.23 -7.47 -4.60
N VAL A 303 0.15 -7.49 -5.88
CA VAL A 303 -0.47 -6.72 -6.95
C VAL A 303 -1.37 -7.63 -7.78
N GLU A 304 -2.43 -7.10 -8.39
CA GLU A 304 -3.39 -7.86 -9.17
C GLU A 304 -2.73 -8.59 -10.36
N ASP A 305 -2.94 -9.90 -10.42
CA ASP A 305 -2.36 -10.79 -11.42
C ASP A 305 -3.39 -11.31 -12.44
N GLN A 306 -4.67 -10.99 -12.24
CA GLN A 306 -5.77 -11.39 -13.13
C GLN A 306 -6.34 -10.18 -13.88
N GLY A 307 -7.31 -10.46 -14.75
CA GLY A 307 -7.96 -9.44 -15.57
C GLY A 307 -7.17 -9.06 -16.81
N GLY A 308 -7.73 -8.11 -17.56
CA GLY A 308 -7.17 -7.58 -18.80
C GLY A 308 -6.23 -6.38 -18.58
N PRO A 309 -5.80 -5.75 -19.68
CA PRO A 309 -5.19 -4.43 -19.62
C PRO A 309 -6.11 -3.45 -18.87
N GLY A 310 -5.53 -2.68 -17.96
CA GLY A 310 -6.29 -1.75 -17.13
C GLY A 310 -6.71 -2.32 -15.76
N THR A 311 -6.60 -3.63 -15.54
CA THR A 311 -6.84 -4.25 -14.22
C THR A 311 -5.56 -4.85 -13.66
N ARG A 312 -4.94 -5.72 -14.44
CA ARG A 312 -3.70 -6.41 -14.06
C ARG A 312 -2.53 -5.44 -13.94
N LEU A 313 -1.73 -5.55 -12.87
CA LEU A 313 -0.52 -4.76 -12.54
C LEU A 313 -0.77 -3.32 -12.09
N VAL A 314 -2.03 -2.88 -12.02
CA VAL A 314 -2.36 -1.49 -11.69
C VAL A 314 -3.31 -1.38 -10.49
N HIS A 315 -3.60 -2.50 -9.84
CA HIS A 315 -4.44 -2.58 -8.65
C HIS A 315 -3.78 -3.46 -7.59
N TRP A 316 -4.19 -3.33 -6.34
CA TRP A 316 -3.92 -4.33 -5.32
C TRP A 316 -4.66 -5.62 -5.66
N ARG A 317 -4.10 -6.75 -5.22
CA ARG A 317 -4.68 -8.07 -5.53
C ARG A 317 -6.01 -8.24 -4.82
N GLU A 318 -7.08 -8.40 -5.60
CA GLU A 318 -8.45 -8.58 -5.12
C GLU A 318 -8.57 -9.69 -4.06
N THR A 319 -8.05 -10.88 -4.35
CA THR A 319 -8.12 -12.04 -3.44
C THR A 319 -7.39 -11.85 -2.11
N THR A 320 -6.59 -10.79 -1.97
CA THR A 320 -5.85 -10.45 -0.76
C THR A 320 -6.49 -9.31 -0.01
N PHE A 321 -6.99 -8.30 -0.73
CA PHE A 321 -7.40 -7.03 -0.17
C PHE A 321 -8.92 -6.84 -0.12
N ASP A 322 -9.70 -7.54 -0.97
CA ASP A 322 -11.18 -7.48 -0.98
C ASP A 322 -11.70 -6.02 -1.05
N THR A 323 -12.17 -5.47 0.05
CA THR A 323 -12.75 -4.13 0.14
C THR A 323 -11.73 -2.98 0.25
N GLU A 324 -10.48 -3.18 -0.10
CA GLU A 324 -9.53 -2.06 -0.18
C GLU A 324 -9.82 -1.21 -1.41
N LEU A 325 -9.79 0.10 -1.26
CA LEU A 325 -10.21 1.07 -2.28
C LEU A 325 -9.57 0.84 -3.65
N MET A 326 -8.30 0.47 -3.72
CA MET A 326 -7.55 0.34 -4.97
C MET A 326 -7.42 -1.11 -5.45
N THR A 327 -8.37 -1.99 -5.12
CA THR A 327 -8.59 -3.26 -5.81
C THR A 327 -9.28 -3.03 -7.15
N GLY A 328 -9.22 -4.00 -8.07
CA GLY A 328 -9.78 -3.85 -9.42
C GLY A 328 -11.29 -4.07 -9.53
N TYR A 329 -11.99 -4.19 -8.40
CA TYR A 329 -13.44 -4.50 -8.34
C TYR A 329 -14.12 -3.65 -7.28
N SER A 330 -15.38 -3.29 -7.51
CA SER A 330 -16.19 -2.51 -6.56
C SER A 330 -17.23 -3.42 -5.91
N ASP A 331 -17.02 -3.73 -4.64
CA ASP A 331 -17.90 -4.56 -3.84
C ASP A 331 -18.78 -3.73 -2.88
N GLY A 332 -18.49 -2.45 -2.74
CA GLY A 332 -19.15 -1.47 -1.89
C GLY A 332 -18.58 -1.41 -0.47
N GLY A 333 -18.41 -0.20 0.03
CA GLY A 333 -17.80 0.06 1.33
C GLY A 333 -16.29 -0.05 1.28
N GLU A 334 -15.70 0.34 0.16
CA GLU A 334 -14.26 0.36 -0.07
C GLU A 334 -13.57 1.28 0.94
N GLN A 335 -12.41 0.84 1.42
CA GLN A 335 -11.64 1.50 2.46
C GLN A 335 -10.27 1.90 1.94
N LEU A 336 -9.91 3.17 2.12
CA LEU A 336 -8.59 3.67 1.80
C LEU A 336 -7.58 3.22 2.86
N SER A 337 -6.85 2.15 2.58
CA SER A 337 -5.89 1.58 3.53
C SER A 337 -4.60 2.38 3.66
N ARG A 338 -3.86 2.13 4.76
CA ARG A 338 -2.50 2.67 4.93
C ARG A 338 -1.52 2.15 3.87
N VAL A 339 -1.81 1.04 3.20
CA VAL A 339 -0.99 0.51 2.09
C VAL A 339 -1.05 1.45 0.90
N THR A 340 -2.24 1.88 0.52
CA THR A 340 -2.44 2.86 -0.56
C THR A 340 -1.86 4.24 -0.20
N VAL A 341 -2.07 4.71 1.04
CA VAL A 341 -1.45 5.97 1.52
C VAL A 341 0.08 5.85 1.54
N GLY A 342 0.63 4.69 1.93
CA GLY A 342 2.06 4.40 1.86
C GLY A 342 2.59 4.40 0.42
N ALA A 343 1.83 3.90 -0.54
CA ALA A 343 2.22 3.94 -1.95
C ALA A 343 2.28 5.37 -2.51
N LEU A 344 1.41 6.28 -2.04
CA LEU A 344 1.54 7.71 -2.34
C LEU A 344 2.82 8.30 -1.74
N ALA A 345 3.17 7.94 -0.51
CA ALA A 345 4.44 8.35 0.10
C ALA A 345 5.65 7.85 -0.71
N ASP A 346 5.62 6.61 -1.20
CA ASP A 346 6.64 6.06 -2.09
C ASP A 346 6.74 6.80 -3.42
N ARG A 347 5.63 7.39 -3.87
CA ARG A 347 5.56 8.25 -5.06
C ARG A 347 6.16 9.64 -4.83
N GLY A 348 6.30 10.05 -3.58
CA GLY A 348 6.88 11.34 -3.17
C GLY A 348 5.86 12.33 -2.63
N TYR A 349 4.59 11.93 -2.45
CA TYR A 349 3.60 12.77 -1.77
C TYR A 349 3.90 12.91 -0.27
N GLY A 350 3.72 14.11 0.26
CA GLY A 350 3.62 14.33 1.70
C GLY A 350 2.23 13.90 2.16
N VAL A 351 2.14 12.82 2.93
CA VAL A 351 0.85 12.21 3.30
C VAL A 351 0.64 12.20 4.81
N ASP A 352 -0.61 12.22 5.23
CA ASP A 352 -1.01 11.89 6.59
C ASP A 352 -1.48 10.43 6.67
N LEU A 353 -0.66 9.55 7.21
CA LEU A 353 -0.99 8.14 7.40
C LEU A 353 -2.18 7.92 8.35
N SER A 354 -2.47 8.87 9.23
CA SER A 354 -3.61 8.77 10.15
C SER A 354 -4.94 9.09 9.48
N ALA A 355 -4.90 9.68 8.28
CA ALA A 355 -6.06 9.93 7.45
C ALA A 355 -6.55 8.68 6.69
N ALA A 356 -5.81 7.56 6.69
CA ALA A 356 -6.29 6.28 6.18
C ALA A 356 -7.50 5.79 6.97
N ASP A 357 -8.38 5.03 6.32
CA ASP A 357 -9.50 4.38 6.97
C ASP A 357 -9.03 3.22 7.85
N GLU A 358 -9.86 2.81 8.82
CA GLU A 358 -9.63 1.60 9.59
C GLU A 358 -9.86 0.39 8.68
N TYR A 359 -8.78 -0.18 8.18
CA TYR A 359 -8.80 -1.31 7.26
C TYR A 359 -8.11 -2.53 7.88
N HIS A 360 -8.68 -3.71 7.64
CA HIS A 360 -8.14 -4.99 8.08
C HIS A 360 -8.15 -6.00 6.93
N LEU A 361 -7.09 -6.79 6.85
CA LEU A 361 -7.02 -7.86 5.86
C LEU A 361 -8.15 -8.89 6.05
N PRO A 362 -8.77 -9.39 4.96
CA PRO A 362 -9.77 -10.44 5.02
C PRO A 362 -9.28 -11.64 5.83
N GLY A 363 -10.15 -12.18 6.71
CA GLY A 363 -9.84 -13.32 7.56
C GLY A 363 -9.01 -13.02 8.81
N THR A 364 -8.60 -11.78 9.06
CA THR A 364 -7.89 -11.38 10.29
C THR A 364 -8.84 -10.90 11.40
N TRP A 365 -10.10 -10.66 11.08
CA TRP A 365 -11.14 -10.33 12.05
C TRP A 365 -11.66 -11.56 12.80
N PRO A 366 -12.03 -11.45 14.09
CA PRO A 366 -12.81 -12.48 14.74
C PRO A 366 -14.13 -12.62 13.97
N LEU A 367 -14.42 -13.83 13.51
CA LEU A 367 -15.54 -14.25 12.67
C LEU A 367 -16.88 -13.54 13.01
N VAL A 368 -17.19 -12.45 12.36
CA VAL A 368 -18.53 -11.90 12.26
C VAL A 368 -18.91 -11.94 10.79
N ALA A 369 -19.62 -13.02 10.45
CA ALA A 369 -20.34 -13.25 9.19
C ALA A 369 -19.61 -12.82 7.90
N LEU A 370 -18.90 -13.77 7.30
CA LEU A 370 -18.58 -13.75 5.87
C LEU A 370 -19.90 -13.62 5.09
N ARG A 371 -20.18 -12.44 4.53
CA ARG A 371 -21.14 -12.32 3.44
C ARG A 371 -20.42 -12.74 2.17
N ALA A 372 -20.91 -13.79 1.53
CA ALA A 372 -20.59 -14.07 0.15
C ALA A 372 -21.37 -13.04 -0.71
N GLU A 373 -20.74 -11.93 -1.04
CA GLU A 373 -21.29 -10.97 -1.99
C GLU A 373 -20.91 -11.39 -3.43
N PRO A 374 -21.74 -11.07 -4.42
CA PRO A 374 -21.38 -11.27 -5.82
C PRO A 374 -20.15 -10.43 -6.15
N ARG A 375 -19.24 -10.96 -6.94
CA ARG A 375 -18.06 -10.24 -7.44
C ARG A 375 -18.50 -8.92 -8.05
N GLY A 376 -17.86 -7.84 -7.60
CA GLY A 376 -18.15 -6.49 -8.03
C GLY A 376 -17.84 -6.25 -9.52
N HIS A 377 -18.16 -5.04 -9.98
CA HIS A 377 -17.88 -4.63 -11.35
C HIS A 377 -16.41 -4.25 -11.50
N GLN A 378 -15.87 -4.51 -12.69
CA GLN A 378 -14.44 -4.32 -12.95
C GLN A 378 -14.13 -2.85 -13.25
N HIS A 379 -13.09 -2.32 -12.62
CA HIS A 379 -12.46 -1.06 -13.00
C HIS A 379 -11.40 -1.28 -14.06
N THR A 380 -11.21 -0.31 -14.93
CA THR A 380 -10.13 -0.33 -15.92
C THR A 380 -9.37 0.98 -15.88
N THR A 381 -8.07 0.88 -15.71
CA THR A 381 -7.16 2.02 -15.67
C THR A 381 -6.53 2.27 -17.03
N LEU A 382 -6.36 3.52 -17.43
CA LEU A 382 -5.57 3.88 -18.61
C LEU A 382 -4.08 3.68 -18.32
N VAL A 383 -3.49 2.61 -18.85
CA VAL A 383 -2.11 2.20 -18.54
C VAL A 383 -1.08 2.78 -19.51
N GLN A 384 -1.50 3.33 -20.66
CA GLN A 384 -0.55 3.83 -21.64
C GLN A 384 -0.26 5.32 -21.44
N PRO A 385 1.01 5.69 -21.21
CA PRO A 385 1.39 7.08 -21.27
C PRO A 385 1.08 7.61 -22.67
N LEU A 386 0.60 8.85 -22.72
CA LEU A 386 0.37 9.52 -23.99
C LEU A 386 1.69 9.59 -24.81
N PRO A 387 1.62 9.45 -26.15
CA PRO A 387 2.79 9.65 -27.00
C PRO A 387 3.46 11.00 -26.74
N GLU A 388 4.79 11.04 -26.78
CA GLU A 388 5.58 12.27 -26.56
C GLU A 388 5.09 13.44 -27.43
N SER A 389 4.62 13.14 -28.67
CA SER A 389 4.04 14.13 -29.58
C SER A 389 2.77 14.79 -29.03
N VAL A 390 1.99 14.06 -28.22
CA VAL A 390 0.76 14.56 -27.59
C VAL A 390 1.13 15.34 -26.32
N LEU A 391 2.07 14.82 -25.51
CA LEU A 391 2.59 15.50 -24.34
C LEU A 391 3.26 16.84 -24.68
N ALA A 392 3.92 16.92 -25.85
CA ALA A 392 4.52 18.17 -26.33
C ALA A 392 3.48 19.27 -26.60
N THR A 393 2.22 18.92 -26.86
CA THR A 393 1.14 19.90 -27.07
C THR A 393 0.60 20.50 -25.76
N LEU A 394 0.92 19.90 -24.62
CA LEU A 394 0.50 20.34 -23.28
C LEU A 394 1.51 21.33 -22.63
N ARG A 395 2.70 21.47 -23.23
CA ARG A 395 3.71 22.42 -22.75
C ARG A 395 3.47 23.78 -23.42
N PRO A 396 3.47 24.90 -22.67
CA PRO A 396 3.30 26.22 -23.20
C PRO A 396 4.42 26.64 -24.14
#